data_06c2656d5c0323421a544fd477b5be32
#
_entry.id   06c2656d5c0323421a544fd477b5be32
#
_cell.length_a   1.000
_cell.length_b   1.000
_cell.length_c   1.000
_cell.angle_alpha   90.00
_cell.angle_beta   90.00
_cell.angle_gamma   90.00
#
_symmetry.space_group_name_H-M   'P 1'
#
loop_
_entity.id
_entity.type
_entity.pdbx_description
1 polymer ?
#
loop_
_entity_poly.entity_id
_entity_poly.type
_entity_poly.pdbx_seq_one_letter_code
_entity_poly.pdbx_strand_id
1 'polypeptide(L)'
;MKIIIDDKIPYIKEAAEKIAEEVIYAPGKDFTRKLIQDADALIIRTRTHCNRELLEGSKVKFIATATIGFDHIDTEYCKQAGIEWANAPGCNSASVAQYIQSSLLIWKSLRNKKPDELTIGIIGVGNVGSKVAKVAQDFGMRVLLNDLPREEKEGNIAFTSLEKIAEECDIITFHVPLYKEGKYKTYHLADGNFFRSLQRRPVVINTSRGEVIETNALLEAINNGTISDAVIDVWEHEPEINRELLEKVLIGTPHIAGYSADGKANATRMSLDSICRFFHLSATYEITPPAPSSPIIEAKDREEALLKMYNPIEDSNRLKSHPELFETLRGDYPLRREAKAYNIIGIK
;
A
#
# COMPACT_ATOMS: atom_id res chain seq x y z
N MET A 1 -33.17 -1.69 -2.14
CA MET A 1 -31.89 -1.52 -2.84
C MET A 1 -31.21 -2.88 -2.94
N LYS A 2 -30.70 -3.20 -4.13
CA LYS A 2 -29.96 -4.43 -4.44
C LYS A 2 -28.49 -4.15 -4.66
N ILE A 3 -27.61 -4.87 -3.94
CA ILE A 3 -26.16 -4.73 -4.05
C ILE A 3 -25.51 -6.07 -4.43
N ILE A 4 -24.56 -6.04 -5.37
CA ILE A 4 -23.74 -7.20 -5.70
C ILE A 4 -22.32 -6.97 -5.21
N ILE A 5 -21.78 -7.93 -4.48
CA ILE A 5 -20.54 -7.81 -3.72
C ILE A 5 -19.56 -8.93 -4.09
N ASP A 6 -18.30 -8.59 -4.35
CA ASP A 6 -17.20 -9.56 -4.47
C ASP A 6 -17.08 -10.36 -3.16
N ASP A 7 -17.24 -11.68 -3.24
CA ASP A 7 -17.30 -12.62 -2.10
C ASP A 7 -15.99 -12.69 -1.29
N LYS A 8 -14.90 -12.14 -1.82
CA LYS A 8 -13.58 -12.07 -1.17
C LYS A 8 -13.35 -10.75 -0.43
N ILE A 9 -14.33 -9.85 -0.35
CA ILE A 9 -14.23 -8.66 0.49
C ILE A 9 -14.43 -9.08 1.95
N PRO A 10 -13.41 -8.92 2.81
CA PRO A 10 -13.48 -9.42 4.17
C PRO A 10 -14.41 -8.58 5.05
N TYR A 11 -15.03 -9.21 6.04
CA TYR A 11 -15.82 -8.58 7.12
C TYR A 11 -17.07 -7.81 6.64
N ILE A 12 -17.55 -8.03 5.39
CA ILE A 12 -18.60 -7.19 4.80
C ILE A 12 -20.03 -7.71 5.05
N LYS A 13 -20.23 -9.02 5.25
CA LYS A 13 -21.55 -9.66 5.17
C LYS A 13 -22.60 -9.01 6.06
N GLU A 14 -22.45 -9.07 7.37
CA GLU A 14 -23.42 -8.53 8.33
C GLU A 14 -23.65 -7.01 8.16
N ALA A 15 -22.64 -6.28 7.72
CA ALA A 15 -22.73 -4.85 7.50
C ALA A 15 -23.49 -4.50 6.22
N ALA A 16 -23.25 -5.25 5.14
CA ALA A 16 -23.97 -5.07 3.87
C ALA A 16 -25.45 -5.37 3.99
N GLU A 17 -25.82 -6.40 4.75
CA GLU A 17 -27.21 -6.80 5.01
C GLU A 17 -27.99 -5.77 5.83
N LYS A 18 -27.30 -4.85 6.54
CA LYS A 18 -27.94 -3.73 7.25
C LYS A 18 -28.25 -2.53 6.37
N ILE A 19 -27.64 -2.43 5.18
CA ILE A 19 -27.80 -1.28 4.29
C ILE A 19 -28.59 -1.58 3.03
N ALA A 20 -28.82 -2.87 2.72
CA ALA A 20 -29.52 -3.29 1.50
C ALA A 20 -30.57 -4.37 1.78
N GLU A 21 -31.65 -4.34 1.00
CA GLU A 21 -32.73 -5.33 1.08
C GLU A 21 -32.34 -6.65 0.42
N GLU A 22 -31.53 -6.57 -0.64
CA GLU A 22 -31.04 -7.73 -1.37
C GLU A 22 -29.52 -7.60 -1.56
N VAL A 23 -28.80 -8.59 -1.06
CA VAL A 23 -27.34 -8.66 -1.19
C VAL A 23 -26.96 -9.98 -1.86
N ILE A 24 -26.23 -9.92 -2.97
CA ILE A 24 -25.72 -11.10 -3.67
C ILE A 24 -24.18 -11.07 -3.60
N TYR A 25 -23.62 -12.19 -3.15
CA TYR A 25 -22.17 -12.40 -3.12
C TYR A 25 -21.77 -13.29 -4.29
N ALA A 26 -20.76 -12.85 -5.06
CA ALA A 26 -20.24 -13.63 -6.18
C ALA A 26 -18.72 -13.42 -6.31
N PRO A 27 -17.96 -14.41 -6.84
CA PRO A 27 -16.56 -14.21 -7.17
C PRO A 27 -16.39 -13.06 -8.17
N GLY A 28 -15.42 -12.19 -7.96
CA GLY A 28 -15.24 -11.00 -8.81
C GLY A 28 -15.09 -11.28 -10.30
N LYS A 29 -14.55 -12.47 -10.68
CA LYS A 29 -14.46 -12.95 -12.06
C LYS A 29 -15.81 -13.34 -12.69
N ASP A 30 -16.82 -13.61 -11.86
CA ASP A 30 -18.13 -14.10 -12.28
C ASP A 30 -19.19 -12.97 -12.39
N PHE A 31 -18.77 -11.71 -12.25
CA PHE A 31 -19.62 -10.55 -12.51
C PHE A 31 -19.93 -10.48 -14.01
N THR A 32 -21.17 -10.73 -14.37
CA THR A 32 -21.68 -10.72 -15.74
C THR A 32 -22.81 -9.70 -15.89
N ARG A 33 -23.10 -9.24 -17.12
CA ARG A 33 -24.27 -8.38 -17.40
C ARG A 33 -25.55 -8.90 -16.78
N LYS A 34 -25.81 -10.22 -16.91
CA LYS A 34 -27.01 -10.85 -16.35
C LYS A 34 -27.07 -10.72 -14.84
N LEU A 35 -25.94 -10.90 -14.16
CA LEU A 35 -25.87 -10.82 -12.69
C LEU A 35 -26.14 -9.41 -12.19
N ILE A 36 -25.60 -8.39 -12.86
CA ILE A 36 -25.66 -7.01 -12.39
C ILE A 36 -26.83 -6.20 -12.97
N GLN A 37 -27.63 -6.78 -13.87
CA GLN A 37 -28.62 -6.08 -14.69
C GLN A 37 -29.60 -5.20 -13.88
N ASP A 38 -30.04 -5.68 -12.74
CA ASP A 38 -31.01 -5.03 -11.85
C ASP A 38 -30.42 -4.56 -10.51
N ALA A 39 -29.09 -4.60 -10.38
CA ALA A 39 -28.39 -4.09 -9.21
C ALA A 39 -28.38 -2.55 -9.18
N ASP A 40 -28.53 -1.97 -7.99
CA ASP A 40 -28.39 -0.53 -7.76
C ASP A 40 -26.92 -0.15 -7.55
N ALA A 41 -26.13 -1.02 -6.90
CA ALA A 41 -24.72 -0.79 -6.62
C ALA A 41 -23.87 -2.06 -6.70
N LEU A 42 -22.57 -1.86 -6.93
CA LEU A 42 -21.55 -2.91 -6.89
C LEU A 42 -20.51 -2.59 -5.83
N ILE A 43 -20.06 -3.61 -5.09
CA ILE A 43 -18.84 -3.53 -4.27
C ILE A 43 -17.83 -4.55 -4.80
N ILE A 44 -16.73 -4.06 -5.36
CA ILE A 44 -15.81 -4.86 -6.15
C ILE A 44 -14.38 -4.81 -5.62
N ARG A 45 -13.54 -5.63 -6.23
CA ARG A 45 -12.07 -5.57 -6.17
C ARG A 45 -11.48 -5.68 -7.57
N THR A 46 -10.14 -5.79 -7.66
CA THR A 46 -9.38 -5.76 -8.92
C THR A 46 -9.74 -6.83 -9.96
N ARG A 47 -10.44 -7.90 -9.58
CA ARG A 47 -10.82 -8.99 -10.51
C ARG A 47 -12.09 -8.69 -11.32
N THR A 48 -12.85 -7.66 -10.96
CA THR A 48 -14.05 -7.22 -11.69
C THR A 48 -13.68 -6.00 -12.53
N HIS A 49 -13.71 -6.14 -13.86
CA HIS A 49 -13.46 -5.04 -14.77
C HIS A 49 -14.77 -4.32 -15.09
N CYS A 50 -14.97 -3.13 -14.49
CA CYS A 50 -16.14 -2.30 -14.71
C CYS A 50 -15.94 -1.42 -15.96
N ASN A 51 -16.25 -1.97 -17.12
CA ASN A 51 -16.16 -1.35 -18.42
C ASN A 51 -17.54 -1.31 -19.10
N ARG A 52 -17.62 -0.73 -20.31
CA ARG A 52 -18.85 -0.69 -21.11
C ARG A 52 -19.45 -2.09 -21.30
N GLU A 53 -18.64 -3.10 -21.57
CA GLU A 53 -19.12 -4.46 -21.81
C GLU A 53 -19.89 -5.01 -20.61
N LEU A 54 -19.45 -4.78 -19.40
CA LEU A 54 -20.14 -5.21 -18.17
C LEU A 54 -21.35 -4.32 -17.86
N LEU A 55 -21.19 -2.99 -17.90
CA LEU A 55 -22.11 -2.04 -17.28
C LEU A 55 -23.27 -1.60 -18.18
N GLU A 56 -23.12 -1.66 -19.51
CA GLU A 56 -24.12 -1.16 -20.46
C GLU A 56 -25.48 -1.87 -20.34
N GLY A 57 -26.53 -1.09 -20.15
CA GLY A 57 -27.90 -1.60 -19.96
C GLY A 57 -28.21 -2.09 -18.54
N SER A 58 -27.30 -2.01 -17.59
CA SER A 58 -27.58 -2.28 -16.19
C SER A 58 -28.27 -1.10 -15.50
N LYS A 59 -28.84 -1.35 -14.30
CA LYS A 59 -29.40 -0.31 -13.43
C LYS A 59 -28.40 0.27 -12.44
N VAL A 60 -27.13 -0.14 -12.52
CA VAL A 60 -26.06 0.28 -11.59
C VAL A 60 -25.90 1.79 -11.60
N LYS A 61 -25.97 2.40 -10.42
CA LYS A 61 -25.79 3.84 -10.21
C LYS A 61 -24.48 4.15 -9.49
N PHE A 62 -23.94 3.19 -8.71
CA PHE A 62 -22.75 3.40 -7.91
C PHE A 62 -21.85 2.17 -7.87
N ILE A 63 -20.55 2.39 -7.93
CA ILE A 63 -19.53 1.35 -7.81
C ILE A 63 -18.56 1.73 -6.68
N ALA A 64 -18.45 0.90 -5.64
CA ALA A 64 -17.39 1.01 -4.64
C ALA A 64 -16.32 -0.05 -4.91
N THR A 65 -15.05 0.35 -4.97
CA THR A 65 -13.96 -0.64 -4.98
C THR A 65 -13.23 -0.65 -3.65
N ALA A 66 -13.18 -1.82 -3.01
CA ALA A 66 -12.46 -2.03 -1.76
C ALA A 66 -10.93 -2.11 -1.97
N THR A 67 -10.41 -1.23 -2.85
CA THR A 67 -9.00 -1.13 -3.25
C THR A 67 -8.59 0.34 -3.34
N ILE A 68 -7.29 0.60 -3.31
CA ILE A 68 -6.74 1.94 -3.53
C ILE A 68 -6.68 2.24 -5.03
N GLY A 69 -6.09 1.33 -5.81
CA GLY A 69 -6.07 1.42 -7.29
C GLY A 69 -7.46 1.20 -7.87
N PHE A 70 -7.74 1.84 -8.99
CA PHE A 70 -9.03 1.77 -9.70
C PHE A 70 -8.87 1.53 -11.22
N ASP A 71 -7.72 1.00 -11.63
CA ASP A 71 -7.39 0.73 -13.04
C ASP A 71 -8.37 -0.26 -13.71
N HIS A 72 -9.13 -1.01 -12.91
CA HIS A 72 -10.18 -1.94 -13.35
C HIS A 72 -11.56 -1.26 -13.53
N ILE A 73 -11.65 0.07 -13.32
CA ILE A 73 -12.87 0.86 -13.55
C ILE A 73 -12.62 1.80 -14.75
N ASP A 74 -13.43 1.65 -15.80
CA ASP A 74 -13.48 2.59 -16.92
C ASP A 74 -14.20 3.87 -16.46
N THR A 75 -13.42 4.80 -15.95
CA THR A 75 -13.92 6.05 -15.37
C THR A 75 -14.59 6.95 -16.38
N GLU A 76 -14.14 6.91 -17.65
CA GLU A 76 -14.73 7.69 -18.74
C GLU A 76 -16.10 7.14 -19.13
N TYR A 77 -16.22 5.83 -19.23
CA TYR A 77 -17.52 5.19 -19.45
C TYR A 77 -18.49 5.44 -18.28
N CYS A 78 -18.04 5.28 -17.04
CA CYS A 78 -18.85 5.57 -15.86
C CYS A 78 -19.42 7.01 -15.91
N LYS A 79 -18.57 7.99 -16.23
CA LYS A 79 -18.99 9.39 -16.39
C LYS A 79 -20.04 9.57 -17.50
N GLN A 80 -19.86 8.93 -18.66
CA GLN A 80 -20.80 8.98 -19.77
C GLN A 80 -22.15 8.33 -19.43
N ALA A 81 -22.12 7.24 -18.66
CA ALA A 81 -23.31 6.49 -18.25
C ALA A 81 -24.01 7.06 -17.00
N GLY A 82 -23.45 8.10 -16.36
CA GLY A 82 -23.98 8.65 -15.12
C GLY A 82 -23.81 7.72 -13.91
N ILE A 83 -22.81 6.84 -13.95
CA ILE A 83 -22.47 5.94 -12.85
C ILE A 83 -21.39 6.61 -12.00
N GLU A 84 -21.68 6.84 -10.71
CA GLU A 84 -20.67 7.30 -9.76
C GLU A 84 -19.84 6.15 -9.20
N TRP A 85 -18.62 6.44 -8.77
CA TRP A 85 -17.76 5.45 -8.18
C TRP A 85 -16.87 6.02 -7.08
N ALA A 86 -16.42 5.16 -6.16
CA ALA A 86 -15.46 5.50 -5.13
C ALA A 86 -14.47 4.35 -4.92
N ASN A 87 -13.23 4.73 -4.57
CA ASN A 87 -12.20 3.80 -4.10
C ASN A 87 -11.93 3.99 -2.60
N ALA A 88 -10.97 3.25 -2.05
CA ALA A 88 -10.59 3.30 -0.64
C ALA A 88 -9.19 3.90 -0.42
N PRO A 89 -8.96 5.20 -0.71
CA PRO A 89 -7.64 5.81 -0.62
C PRO A 89 -7.12 5.82 0.81
N GLY A 90 -5.90 5.33 1.01
CA GLY A 90 -5.23 5.33 2.31
C GLY A 90 -5.74 4.27 3.30
N CYS A 91 -6.64 3.37 2.93
CA CYS A 91 -7.18 2.34 3.82
C CYS A 91 -6.10 1.49 4.51
N ASN A 92 -4.99 1.22 3.82
CA ASN A 92 -3.86 0.42 4.30
C ASN A 92 -2.60 1.24 4.60
N SER A 93 -2.69 2.57 4.63
CA SER A 93 -1.50 3.43 4.81
C SER A 93 -0.77 3.20 6.14
N ALA A 94 -1.49 2.85 7.21
CA ALA A 94 -0.89 2.51 8.50
C ALA A 94 -0.14 1.16 8.44
N SER A 95 -0.64 0.22 7.65
CA SER A 95 0.02 -1.06 7.36
C SER A 95 1.37 -0.87 6.68
N VAL A 96 1.41 -0.03 5.64
CA VAL A 96 2.66 0.30 4.94
C VAL A 96 3.63 1.04 5.88
N ALA A 97 3.13 2.00 6.67
CA ALA A 97 3.96 2.69 7.65
C ALA A 97 4.55 1.74 8.70
N GLN A 98 3.79 0.72 9.16
CA GLN A 98 4.30 -0.34 10.04
C GLN A 98 5.39 -1.17 9.36
N TYR A 99 5.21 -1.52 8.08
CA TYR A 99 6.24 -2.23 7.29
C TYR A 99 7.54 -1.42 7.21
N ILE A 100 7.45 -0.13 6.86
CA ILE A 100 8.61 0.78 6.82
C ILE A 100 9.24 0.89 8.20
N GLN A 101 8.45 1.07 9.25
CA GLN A 101 8.95 1.18 10.63
C GLN A 101 9.80 -0.04 11.02
N SER A 102 9.29 -1.25 10.80
CA SER A 102 10.03 -2.48 11.09
C SER A 102 11.27 -2.64 10.22
N SER A 103 11.19 -2.29 8.92
CA SER A 103 12.33 -2.34 8.00
C SER A 103 13.45 -1.38 8.42
N LEU A 104 13.10 -0.18 8.86
CA LEU A 104 14.06 0.81 9.37
C LEU A 104 14.74 0.33 10.67
N LEU A 105 13.98 -0.29 11.58
CA LEU A 105 14.54 -0.87 12.81
C LEU A 105 15.56 -1.97 12.51
N ILE A 106 15.25 -2.85 11.58
CA ILE A 106 16.15 -3.93 11.15
C ILE A 106 17.40 -3.35 10.50
N TRP A 107 17.24 -2.45 9.52
CA TRP A 107 18.37 -1.85 8.81
C TRP A 107 19.30 -1.07 9.74
N LYS A 108 18.75 -0.20 10.60
CA LYS A 108 19.57 0.57 11.56
C LYS A 108 20.36 -0.32 12.51
N SER A 109 19.72 -1.41 12.98
CA SER A 109 20.39 -2.39 13.87
C SER A 109 21.55 -3.09 13.16
N LEU A 110 21.31 -3.57 11.92
CA LEU A 110 22.35 -4.24 11.11
C LEU A 110 23.52 -3.33 10.75
N ARG A 111 23.24 -2.04 10.56
CA ARG A 111 24.25 -1.02 10.17
C ARG A 111 24.78 -0.20 11.34
N ASN A 112 24.37 -0.53 12.57
CA ASN A 112 24.76 0.19 13.79
C ASN A 112 24.55 1.72 13.67
N LYS A 113 23.37 2.12 13.16
CA LYS A 113 23.02 3.52 12.93
C LYS A 113 22.19 4.08 14.06
N LYS A 114 22.40 5.37 14.37
CA LYS A 114 21.57 6.11 15.32
C LYS A 114 20.56 6.95 14.56
N PRO A 115 19.26 6.84 14.89
CA PRO A 115 18.21 7.54 14.13
C PRO A 115 18.36 9.07 14.09
N ASP A 116 18.79 9.68 15.18
CA ASP A 116 18.99 11.13 15.33
C ASP A 116 20.15 11.70 14.48
N GLU A 117 21.00 10.83 13.96
CA GLU A 117 22.08 11.18 13.02
C GLU A 117 21.65 10.99 11.53
N LEU A 118 20.43 10.48 11.27
CA LEU A 118 19.97 10.10 9.94
C LEU A 118 19.02 11.12 9.31
N THR A 119 19.15 11.28 8.00
CA THR A 119 18.21 12.03 7.17
C THR A 119 17.44 11.07 6.26
N ILE A 120 16.11 11.15 6.28
CA ILE A 120 15.23 10.39 5.41
C ILE A 120 14.55 11.29 4.37
N GLY A 121 14.64 10.91 3.09
CA GLY A 121 13.93 11.51 1.97
C GLY A 121 12.66 10.72 1.66
N ILE A 122 11.51 11.37 1.72
CA ILE A 122 10.20 10.77 1.45
C ILE A 122 9.69 11.34 0.13
N ILE A 123 9.62 10.49 -0.89
CA ILE A 123 9.17 10.84 -2.23
C ILE A 123 7.72 10.37 -2.39
N GLY A 124 6.79 11.33 -2.51
CA GLY A 124 5.36 11.13 -2.42
C GLY A 124 4.84 11.27 -0.97
N VAL A 125 4.15 12.38 -0.67
CA VAL A 125 3.69 12.72 0.69
C VAL A 125 2.17 12.66 0.78
N GLY A 126 1.61 11.59 0.19
CA GLY A 126 0.18 11.25 0.29
C GLY A 126 -0.17 10.55 1.60
N ASN A 127 -1.19 9.68 1.57
CA ASN A 127 -1.66 8.95 2.75
C ASN A 127 -0.58 8.09 3.42
N VAL A 128 0.31 7.47 2.64
CA VAL A 128 1.40 6.65 3.14
C VAL A 128 2.58 7.52 3.57
N GLY A 129 3.10 8.36 2.68
CA GLY A 129 4.29 9.17 2.96
C GLY A 129 4.13 10.07 4.17
N SER A 130 2.95 10.63 4.44
CA SER A 130 2.67 11.42 5.64
C SER A 130 2.79 10.59 6.93
N LYS A 131 2.35 9.32 6.91
CA LYS A 131 2.52 8.41 8.06
C LYS A 131 3.97 7.96 8.25
N VAL A 132 4.69 7.74 7.15
CA VAL A 132 6.12 7.41 7.19
C VAL A 132 6.93 8.61 7.71
N ALA A 133 6.58 9.85 7.33
CA ALA A 133 7.17 11.04 7.91
C ALA A 133 6.99 11.10 9.43
N LYS A 134 5.79 10.78 9.91
CA LYS A 134 5.54 10.71 11.35
C LYS A 134 6.37 9.62 12.04
N VAL A 135 6.49 8.42 11.46
CA VAL A 135 7.34 7.35 11.97
C VAL A 135 8.81 7.81 12.08
N ALA A 136 9.33 8.45 11.02
CA ALA A 136 10.70 8.95 11.01
C ALA A 136 10.94 10.04 12.07
N GLN A 137 10.00 10.96 12.23
CA GLN A 137 10.04 11.98 13.29
C GLN A 137 10.01 11.36 14.69
N ASP A 138 9.18 10.34 14.90
CA ASP A 138 9.09 9.61 16.18
C ASP A 138 10.39 8.86 16.53
N PHE A 139 11.21 8.53 15.53
CA PHE A 139 12.56 8.01 15.68
C PHE A 139 13.62 9.10 15.86
N GLY A 140 13.29 10.38 15.75
CA GLY A 140 14.23 11.50 15.86
C GLY A 140 15.00 11.81 14.57
N MET A 141 14.60 11.22 13.42
CA MET A 141 15.27 11.46 12.13
C MET A 141 14.95 12.86 11.57
N ARG A 142 15.89 13.44 10.84
CA ARG A 142 15.63 14.60 9.99
C ARG A 142 14.84 14.15 8.76
N VAL A 143 13.71 14.80 8.47
CA VAL A 143 12.82 14.43 7.37
C VAL A 143 12.86 15.47 6.27
N LEU A 144 13.13 15.04 5.04
CA LEU A 144 13.00 15.81 3.81
C LEU A 144 11.81 15.25 2.99
N LEU A 145 10.94 16.13 2.56
CA LEU A 145 9.69 15.77 1.85
C LEU A 145 9.79 16.21 0.38
N ASN A 146 9.42 15.32 -0.54
CA ASN A 146 9.30 15.62 -1.96
C ASN A 146 7.92 15.18 -2.46
N ASP A 147 7.15 16.12 -3.01
CA ASP A 147 5.86 15.84 -3.66
C ASP A 147 5.55 16.99 -4.62
N LEU A 148 6.00 16.87 -5.87
CA LEU A 148 5.89 17.94 -6.86
C LEU A 148 4.45 18.42 -7.08
N PRO A 149 3.41 17.57 -7.21
CA PRO A 149 2.03 18.01 -7.31
C PRO A 149 1.54 18.83 -6.11
N ARG A 150 1.96 18.45 -4.90
CA ARG A 150 1.60 19.18 -3.68
C ARG A 150 2.39 20.47 -3.54
N GLU A 151 3.67 20.46 -3.87
CA GLU A 151 4.52 21.65 -3.87
C GLU A 151 3.93 22.76 -4.76
N GLU A 152 3.47 22.42 -5.97
CA GLU A 152 2.84 23.38 -6.88
C GLU A 152 1.50 23.90 -6.37
N LYS A 153 0.75 23.08 -5.65
CA LYS A 153 -0.56 23.44 -5.09
C LYS A 153 -0.47 24.23 -3.78
N GLU A 154 0.46 23.84 -2.92
CA GLU A 154 0.55 24.28 -1.51
C GLU A 154 1.69 25.29 -1.29
N GLY A 155 2.60 25.43 -2.28
CA GLY A 155 3.84 26.18 -2.16
C GLY A 155 5.01 25.34 -1.67
N ASN A 156 6.23 25.83 -1.89
CA ASN A 156 7.47 25.06 -1.65
C ASN A 156 8.01 25.09 -0.21
N ILE A 157 7.31 25.69 0.74
CA ILE A 157 7.82 25.90 2.11
C ILE A 157 8.14 24.58 2.84
N ALA A 158 7.41 23.50 2.52
CA ALA A 158 7.54 22.21 3.18
C ALA A 158 8.23 21.13 2.33
N PHE A 159 8.49 21.41 1.04
CA PHE A 159 8.99 20.43 0.10
C PHE A 159 10.42 20.73 -0.33
N THR A 160 11.10 19.68 -0.83
CA THR A 160 12.47 19.76 -1.29
C THR A 160 12.64 19.03 -2.62
N SER A 161 13.64 19.41 -3.42
CA SER A 161 13.89 18.78 -4.72
C SER A 161 14.47 17.35 -4.59
N LEU A 162 14.36 16.56 -5.66
CA LEU A 162 14.96 15.22 -5.74
C LEU A 162 16.49 15.29 -5.65
N GLU A 163 17.10 16.32 -6.24
CA GLU A 163 18.55 16.55 -6.18
C GLU A 163 19.01 16.68 -4.74
N LYS A 164 18.30 17.46 -3.93
CA LYS A 164 18.64 17.64 -2.52
C LYS A 164 18.45 16.35 -1.71
N ILE A 165 17.42 15.55 -2.04
CA ILE A 165 17.25 14.21 -1.45
C ILE A 165 18.44 13.31 -1.81
N ALA A 166 18.86 13.29 -3.07
CA ALA A 166 20.00 12.51 -3.52
C ALA A 166 21.31 12.92 -2.84
N GLU A 167 21.46 14.20 -2.54
CA GLU A 167 22.65 14.77 -1.87
C GLU A 167 22.70 14.48 -0.37
N GLU A 168 21.57 14.63 0.35
CA GLU A 168 21.57 14.71 1.81
C GLU A 168 21.04 13.47 2.54
N CYS A 169 20.31 12.54 1.86
CA CYS A 169 19.60 11.49 2.56
C CYS A 169 20.41 10.20 2.75
N ASP A 170 20.28 9.62 3.94
CA ASP A 170 20.80 8.30 4.31
C ASP A 170 19.75 7.20 4.04
N ILE A 171 18.49 7.61 3.91
CA ILE A 171 17.34 6.75 3.62
C ILE A 171 16.50 7.44 2.55
N ILE A 172 16.09 6.72 1.49
CA ILE A 172 15.20 7.24 0.46
C ILE A 172 14.05 6.27 0.29
N THR A 173 12.81 6.74 0.42
CA THR A 173 11.62 5.90 0.34
C THR A 173 10.57 6.47 -0.61
N PHE A 174 10.01 5.61 -1.48
CA PHE A 174 9.07 5.98 -2.52
C PHE A 174 7.63 5.59 -2.18
N HIS A 175 6.71 6.58 -2.25
CA HIS A 175 5.29 6.44 -1.96
C HIS A 175 4.43 7.16 -3.00
N VAL A 176 4.87 7.15 -4.23
CA VAL A 176 4.20 7.80 -5.37
C VAL A 176 3.27 6.84 -6.12
N PRO A 177 2.20 7.34 -6.77
CA PRO A 177 1.46 6.56 -7.76
C PRO A 177 2.33 6.33 -9.00
N LEU A 178 1.98 5.33 -9.82
CA LEU A 178 2.65 5.11 -11.11
C LEU A 178 2.00 5.95 -12.20
N TYR A 179 2.74 6.93 -12.69
CA TYR A 179 2.40 7.69 -13.90
C TYR A 179 3.46 7.41 -14.97
N LYS A 180 3.03 6.85 -16.10
CA LYS A 180 3.94 6.48 -17.20
C LYS A 180 4.34 7.69 -18.04
N GLU A 181 3.51 8.73 -18.07
CA GLU A 181 3.67 9.91 -18.92
C GLU A 181 3.23 11.18 -18.19
N GLY A 182 3.45 12.33 -18.81
CA GLY A 182 3.01 13.63 -18.33
C GLY A 182 3.98 14.30 -17.36
N LYS A 183 3.57 15.47 -16.86
CA LYS A 183 4.38 16.35 -16.01
C LYS A 183 4.87 15.67 -14.72
N TYR A 184 4.06 14.80 -14.15
CA TYR A 184 4.34 14.12 -12.89
C TYR A 184 4.70 12.65 -13.10
N LYS A 185 5.37 12.33 -14.22
CA LYS A 185 5.82 10.98 -14.53
C LYS A 185 6.65 10.42 -13.38
N THR A 186 6.30 9.20 -12.94
CA THR A 186 6.99 8.45 -11.88
C THR A 186 7.55 7.12 -12.36
N TYR A 187 7.23 6.71 -13.60
CA TYR A 187 7.82 5.56 -14.26
C TYR A 187 9.32 5.77 -14.39
N HIS A 188 10.12 4.85 -13.82
CA HIS A 188 11.57 4.93 -13.75
C HIS A 188 12.07 6.27 -13.15
N LEU A 189 11.37 6.76 -12.12
CA LEU A 189 11.78 7.97 -11.39
C LEU A 189 13.17 7.78 -10.77
N ALA A 190 13.46 6.59 -10.26
CA ALA A 190 14.80 6.19 -9.85
C ALA A 190 15.44 5.34 -10.95
N ASP A 191 15.99 6.01 -11.94
CA ASP A 191 16.78 5.47 -13.04
C ASP A 191 18.31 5.51 -12.75
N GLY A 192 19.13 5.12 -13.72
CA GLY A 192 20.59 5.16 -13.60
C GLY A 192 21.14 6.57 -13.32
N ASN A 193 20.47 7.66 -13.78
CA ASN A 193 20.92 9.03 -13.50
C ASN A 193 20.65 9.37 -12.03
N PHE A 194 19.48 9.01 -11.51
CA PHE A 194 19.17 9.19 -10.09
C PHE A 194 20.18 8.47 -9.20
N PHE A 195 20.48 7.19 -9.46
CA PHE A 195 21.47 6.46 -8.65
C PHE A 195 22.86 7.06 -8.73
N ARG A 196 23.30 7.54 -9.90
CA ARG A 196 24.61 8.22 -10.05
C ARG A 196 24.68 9.56 -9.31
N SER A 197 23.56 10.21 -9.03
CA SER A 197 23.52 11.49 -8.31
C SER A 197 23.63 11.34 -6.78
N LEU A 198 23.49 10.13 -6.24
CA LEU A 198 23.52 9.87 -4.81
C LEU A 198 24.90 10.15 -4.19
N GLN A 199 24.92 10.87 -3.05
CA GLN A 199 26.17 11.26 -2.38
C GLN A 199 26.43 10.49 -1.07
N ARG A 200 25.42 9.82 -0.50
CA ARG A 200 25.48 9.25 0.86
C ARG A 200 25.33 7.75 0.99
N ARG A 201 25.35 6.98 -0.08
CA ARG A 201 25.08 5.53 -0.05
C ARG A 201 23.82 5.17 0.77
N PRO A 202 22.65 5.69 0.42
CA PRO A 202 21.44 5.46 1.20
C PRO A 202 20.97 4.01 1.17
N VAL A 203 20.08 3.63 2.12
CA VAL A 203 19.15 2.54 1.89
C VAL A 203 17.98 3.05 1.06
N VAL A 204 17.59 2.27 0.03
CA VAL A 204 16.50 2.60 -0.88
C VAL A 204 15.31 1.69 -0.59
N ILE A 205 14.11 2.28 -0.42
CA ILE A 205 12.91 1.56 -0.04
C ILE A 205 11.80 1.84 -1.06
N ASN A 206 11.20 0.78 -1.62
CA ASN A 206 10.04 0.92 -2.50
C ASN A 206 8.88 0.02 -2.06
N THR A 207 7.78 0.66 -1.66
CA THR A 207 6.51 0.03 -1.30
C THR A 207 5.33 0.63 -2.10
N SER A 208 5.63 1.27 -3.24
CA SER A 208 4.64 1.97 -4.06
C SER A 208 4.23 1.18 -5.30
N ARG A 209 5.04 1.20 -6.36
CA ARG A 209 4.91 0.38 -7.58
C ARG A 209 6.30 0.00 -8.06
N GLY A 210 6.45 -1.20 -8.60
CA GLY A 210 7.75 -1.73 -9.07
C GLY A 210 8.42 -0.83 -10.07
N GLU A 211 7.67 -0.39 -11.07
CA GLU A 211 8.15 0.44 -12.19
C GLU A 211 8.54 1.87 -11.80
N VAL A 212 8.43 2.25 -10.53
CA VAL A 212 9.00 3.53 -10.04
C VAL A 212 10.52 3.48 -10.00
N ILE A 213 11.09 2.30 -9.76
CA ILE A 213 12.54 2.06 -9.78
C ILE A 213 12.88 1.15 -10.95
N GLU A 214 13.82 1.56 -11.77
CA GLU A 214 14.36 0.74 -12.84
C GLU A 214 15.20 -0.41 -12.26
N THR A 215 14.78 -1.66 -12.48
CA THR A 215 15.38 -2.87 -11.90
C THR A 215 16.89 -2.98 -12.19
N ASN A 216 17.33 -2.73 -13.44
CA ASN A 216 18.72 -2.84 -13.82
C ASN A 216 19.58 -1.74 -13.16
N ALA A 217 19.06 -0.53 -13.07
CA ALA A 217 19.76 0.58 -12.39
C ALA A 217 19.90 0.32 -10.89
N LEU A 218 18.89 -0.26 -10.25
CA LEU A 218 18.96 -0.66 -8.84
C LEU A 218 19.98 -1.78 -8.62
N LEU A 219 20.00 -2.80 -9.48
CA LEU A 219 21.01 -3.87 -9.45
C LEU A 219 22.43 -3.32 -9.59
N GLU A 220 22.66 -2.42 -10.54
CA GLU A 220 23.95 -1.75 -10.71
C GLU A 220 24.35 -0.96 -9.45
N ALA A 221 23.41 -0.20 -8.89
CA ALA A 221 23.66 0.60 -7.67
C ALA A 221 24.00 -0.26 -6.44
N ILE A 222 23.38 -1.45 -6.32
CA ILE A 222 23.76 -2.44 -5.30
C ILE A 222 25.16 -3.00 -5.57
N ASN A 223 25.44 -3.44 -6.80
CA ASN A 223 26.68 -4.12 -7.15
C ASN A 223 27.91 -3.22 -7.03
N ASN A 224 27.79 -1.96 -7.40
CA ASN A 224 28.91 -0.99 -7.29
C ASN A 224 28.97 -0.27 -5.95
N GLY A 225 28.03 -0.53 -5.03
CA GLY A 225 28.00 0.04 -3.69
C GLY A 225 27.55 1.51 -3.64
N THR A 226 26.85 2.01 -4.66
CA THR A 226 26.24 3.35 -4.68
C THR A 226 25.18 3.50 -3.59
N ILE A 227 24.46 2.41 -3.30
CA ILE A 227 23.54 2.32 -2.17
C ILE A 227 24.05 1.33 -1.13
N SER A 228 23.59 1.46 0.12
CA SER A 228 23.98 0.55 1.19
C SER A 228 23.18 -0.73 1.19
N ASP A 229 21.89 -0.62 0.92
CA ASP A 229 20.90 -1.70 0.95
C ASP A 229 19.66 -1.32 0.15
N ALA A 230 18.78 -2.30 -0.12
CA ALA A 230 17.46 -2.07 -0.67
C ALA A 230 16.39 -2.86 0.10
N VAL A 231 15.19 -2.25 0.25
CA VAL A 231 13.98 -2.87 0.80
C VAL A 231 12.89 -2.75 -0.26
N ILE A 232 12.50 -3.86 -0.86
CA ILE A 232 11.62 -3.90 -2.03
C ILE A 232 10.41 -4.79 -1.73
N ASP A 233 9.23 -4.17 -1.72
CA ASP A 233 7.95 -4.88 -1.60
C ASP A 233 7.24 -5.04 -2.94
N VAL A 234 7.56 -4.16 -3.90
CA VAL A 234 6.94 -4.08 -5.22
C VAL A 234 8.00 -4.20 -6.32
N TRP A 235 7.68 -4.90 -7.39
CA TRP A 235 8.66 -5.30 -8.39
C TRP A 235 8.19 -4.97 -9.80
N GLU A 236 9.11 -4.72 -10.72
CA GLU A 236 8.76 -4.78 -12.14
C GLU A 236 8.39 -6.21 -12.52
N HIS A 237 7.39 -6.35 -13.39
CA HIS A 237 6.93 -7.63 -13.95
C HIS A 237 6.36 -8.63 -12.93
N GLU A 238 5.75 -8.16 -11.83
CA GLU A 238 5.04 -9.07 -10.93
C GLU A 238 4.03 -9.97 -11.68
N PRO A 239 3.97 -11.28 -11.39
CA PRO A 239 4.69 -12.02 -10.35
C PRO A 239 6.05 -12.61 -10.79
N GLU A 240 6.47 -12.44 -12.07
CA GLU A 240 7.75 -12.93 -12.63
C GLU A 240 8.90 -11.97 -12.28
N ILE A 241 9.18 -11.84 -10.99
CA ILE A 241 10.16 -10.87 -10.47
C ILE A 241 11.61 -11.23 -10.81
N ASN A 242 12.49 -10.24 -10.84
CA ASN A 242 13.92 -10.45 -11.04
C ASN A 242 14.55 -11.15 -9.84
N ARG A 243 14.98 -12.40 -10.02
CA ARG A 243 15.52 -13.25 -8.93
C ARG A 243 16.88 -12.77 -8.44
N GLU A 244 17.72 -12.25 -9.33
CA GLU A 244 19.02 -11.70 -8.93
C GLU A 244 18.83 -10.50 -7.98
N LEU A 245 17.88 -9.61 -8.29
CA LEU A 245 17.54 -8.50 -7.40
C LEU A 245 16.99 -9.01 -6.06
N LEU A 246 16.09 -10.01 -6.08
CA LEU A 246 15.53 -10.60 -4.86
C LEU A 246 16.61 -11.14 -3.91
N GLU A 247 17.64 -11.79 -4.45
CA GLU A 247 18.76 -12.31 -3.65
C GLU A 247 19.58 -11.19 -3.01
N LYS A 248 19.77 -10.07 -3.71
CA LYS A 248 20.66 -8.97 -3.29
C LYS A 248 20.00 -7.98 -2.34
N VAL A 249 18.68 -7.81 -2.36
CA VAL A 249 18.00 -6.87 -1.47
C VAL A 249 18.05 -7.35 0.00
N LEU A 250 18.12 -6.41 0.93
CA LEU A 250 18.07 -6.71 2.35
C LEU A 250 16.72 -7.36 2.74
N ILE A 251 15.63 -6.75 2.30
CA ILE A 251 14.27 -7.25 2.49
C ILE A 251 13.56 -7.23 1.14
N GLY A 252 13.05 -8.38 0.70
CA GLY A 252 12.25 -8.53 -0.51
C GLY A 252 10.95 -9.26 -0.19
N THR A 253 9.79 -8.62 -0.39
CA THR A 253 8.49 -9.17 -0.03
C THR A 253 7.50 -9.19 -1.21
N PRO A 254 6.48 -10.07 -1.20
CA PRO A 254 5.61 -10.27 -2.37
C PRO A 254 4.44 -9.29 -2.40
N HIS A 255 4.72 -7.97 -2.40
CA HIS A 255 3.72 -6.90 -2.48
C HIS A 255 2.68 -6.96 -1.34
N ILE A 256 3.17 -7.05 -0.10
CA ILE A 256 2.34 -7.25 1.11
C ILE A 256 2.51 -6.14 2.15
N ALA A 257 3.27 -5.10 1.89
CA ALA A 257 3.47 -4.00 2.84
C ALA A 257 2.13 -3.41 3.32
N GLY A 258 1.13 -3.35 2.44
CA GLY A 258 -0.24 -2.91 2.73
C GLY A 258 -1.19 -3.99 3.26
N TYR A 259 -0.74 -5.22 3.51
CA TYR A 259 -1.61 -6.37 3.83
C TYR A 259 -1.81 -6.55 5.33
N SER A 260 -2.57 -5.66 5.99
CA SER A 260 -3.09 -5.90 7.34
C SER A 260 -4.60 -6.19 7.30
N ALA A 261 -5.09 -6.90 8.29
CA ALA A 261 -6.53 -7.09 8.50
C ALA A 261 -7.23 -5.75 8.80
N ASP A 262 -6.52 -4.83 9.47
CA ASP A 262 -6.98 -3.47 9.72
C ASP A 262 -7.16 -2.67 8.42
N GLY A 263 -6.20 -2.73 7.51
CA GLY A 263 -6.28 -2.10 6.19
C GLY A 263 -7.44 -2.67 5.35
N LYS A 264 -7.61 -3.99 5.37
CA LYS A 264 -8.74 -4.67 4.72
C LYS A 264 -10.09 -4.24 5.31
N ALA A 265 -10.20 -4.17 6.63
CA ALA A 265 -11.42 -3.69 7.32
C ALA A 265 -11.72 -2.23 7.00
N ASN A 266 -10.70 -1.37 6.91
CA ASN A 266 -10.84 0.01 6.49
C ASN A 266 -11.37 0.13 5.06
N ALA A 267 -10.85 -0.67 4.11
CA ALA A 267 -11.32 -0.67 2.73
C ALA A 267 -12.80 -1.07 2.64
N THR A 268 -13.20 -2.10 3.38
CA THR A 268 -14.60 -2.54 3.49
C THR A 268 -15.48 -1.43 4.05
N ARG A 269 -15.07 -0.80 5.16
CA ARG A 269 -15.81 0.32 5.77
C ARG A 269 -15.98 1.48 4.81
N MET A 270 -14.89 1.92 4.16
CA MET A 270 -14.92 3.03 3.20
C MET A 270 -15.84 2.74 2.01
N SER A 271 -15.90 1.49 1.54
CA SER A 271 -16.80 1.08 0.47
C SER A 271 -18.27 1.18 0.90
N LEU A 272 -18.61 0.68 2.10
CA LEU A 272 -19.97 0.78 2.63
C LEU A 272 -20.36 2.24 2.93
N ASP A 273 -19.46 3.02 3.53
CA ASP A 273 -19.68 4.45 3.83
C ASP A 273 -19.95 5.25 2.54
N SER A 274 -19.25 4.93 1.44
CA SER A 274 -19.46 5.61 0.16
C SER A 274 -20.84 5.27 -0.45
N ILE A 275 -21.28 4.03 -0.35
CA ILE A 275 -22.64 3.62 -0.75
C ILE A 275 -23.69 4.30 0.12
N CYS A 276 -23.53 4.29 1.44
CA CYS A 276 -24.46 4.94 2.35
C CYS A 276 -24.58 6.43 2.05
N ARG A 277 -23.46 7.09 1.76
CA ARG A 277 -23.46 8.51 1.40
C ARG A 277 -24.20 8.77 0.09
N PHE A 278 -23.92 7.99 -0.94
CA PHE A 278 -24.54 8.15 -2.25
C PHE A 278 -26.05 7.92 -2.23
N PHE A 279 -26.51 6.85 -1.56
CA PHE A 279 -27.93 6.52 -1.46
C PHE A 279 -28.66 7.17 -0.28
N HIS A 280 -28.00 8.08 0.47
CA HIS A 280 -28.54 8.78 1.64
C HIS A 280 -29.09 7.82 2.72
N LEU A 281 -28.37 6.72 2.97
CA LEU A 281 -28.75 5.72 3.95
C LEU A 281 -28.17 6.05 5.33
N SER A 282 -29.00 5.85 6.36
CA SER A 282 -28.57 5.90 7.77
C SER A 282 -28.47 4.47 8.30
N ALA A 283 -27.27 3.93 8.38
CA ALA A 283 -27.04 2.61 8.94
C ALA A 283 -25.85 2.62 9.90
N THR A 284 -26.00 1.87 11.00
CA THR A 284 -24.92 1.64 11.96
C THR A 284 -24.39 0.21 11.78
N TYR A 285 -23.12 0.10 11.48
CA TYR A 285 -22.42 -1.18 11.36
C TYR A 285 -21.00 -1.08 11.89
N GLU A 286 -20.47 -2.21 12.32
CA GLU A 286 -19.06 -2.32 12.73
C GLU A 286 -18.33 -3.24 11.75
N ILE A 287 -17.13 -2.82 11.36
CA ILE A 287 -16.20 -3.64 10.59
C ILE A 287 -14.97 -3.88 11.46
N THR A 288 -14.97 -5.00 12.14
CA THR A 288 -13.91 -5.35 13.09
C THR A 288 -13.11 -6.54 12.58
N PRO A 289 -11.79 -6.36 12.35
CA PRO A 289 -10.94 -7.48 11.97
C PRO A 289 -10.73 -8.42 13.17
N PRO A 290 -10.42 -9.72 12.95
CA PRO A 290 -10.17 -10.69 14.01
C PRO A 290 -9.04 -10.22 14.95
N ALA A 291 -9.12 -10.57 16.22
CA ALA A 291 -8.03 -10.34 17.17
C ALA A 291 -6.75 -11.07 16.72
N PRO A 292 -5.56 -10.54 17.05
CA PRO A 292 -4.32 -11.29 16.83
C PRO A 292 -4.30 -12.51 17.75
N SER A 293 -3.58 -13.57 17.33
CA SER A 293 -3.44 -14.80 18.14
C SER A 293 -2.83 -14.54 19.52
N SER A 294 -1.96 -13.55 19.62
CA SER A 294 -1.31 -13.12 20.88
C SER A 294 -1.45 -11.59 21.00
N PRO A 295 -2.53 -11.10 21.63
CA PRO A 295 -2.78 -9.66 21.74
C PRO A 295 -1.87 -8.94 22.74
N ILE A 296 -1.20 -9.68 23.63
CA ILE A 296 -0.25 -9.15 24.63
C ILE A 296 1.17 -9.38 24.12
N ILE A 297 1.94 -8.31 24.07
CA ILE A 297 3.36 -8.34 23.67
C ILE A 297 4.20 -7.93 24.88
N GLU A 298 4.95 -8.89 25.42
CA GLU A 298 5.98 -8.60 26.42
C GLU A 298 7.28 -8.21 25.72
N ALA A 299 7.82 -7.05 26.04
CA ALA A 299 9.05 -6.53 25.45
C ALA A 299 9.82 -5.65 26.44
N LYS A 300 11.15 -5.67 26.34
CA LYS A 300 12.03 -4.87 27.18
C LYS A 300 12.07 -3.40 26.77
N ASP A 301 11.81 -3.13 25.47
CA ASP A 301 11.77 -1.79 24.89
C ASP A 301 10.76 -1.72 23.74
N ARG A 302 10.52 -0.47 23.25
CA ARG A 302 9.58 -0.21 22.17
C ARG A 302 9.98 -0.85 20.83
N GLU A 303 11.27 -0.94 20.53
CA GLU A 303 11.76 -1.50 19.26
C GLU A 303 11.52 -2.99 19.19
N GLU A 304 11.82 -3.71 20.27
CA GLU A 304 11.51 -5.12 20.39
C GLU A 304 10.01 -5.38 20.27
N ALA A 305 9.18 -4.56 20.90
CA ALA A 305 7.72 -4.67 20.79
C ALA A 305 7.25 -4.54 19.34
N LEU A 306 7.75 -3.52 18.60
CA LEU A 306 7.39 -3.28 17.22
C LEU A 306 7.79 -4.45 16.30
N LEU A 307 8.98 -5.03 16.49
CA LEU A 307 9.44 -6.18 15.71
C LEU A 307 8.70 -7.48 16.08
N LYS A 308 8.25 -7.62 17.33
CA LYS A 308 7.36 -8.73 17.72
C LYS A 308 5.95 -8.61 17.14
N MET A 309 5.45 -7.39 16.90
CA MET A 309 4.17 -7.17 16.20
C MET A 309 4.27 -7.54 14.74
N TYR A 310 5.36 -7.14 14.09
CA TYR A 310 5.58 -7.42 12.68
C TYR A 310 7.08 -7.39 12.32
N ASN A 311 7.55 -8.48 11.73
CA ASN A 311 8.94 -8.63 11.27
C ASN A 311 8.98 -9.00 9.78
N PRO A 312 9.26 -8.07 8.86
CA PRO A 312 9.28 -8.33 7.42
C PRO A 312 10.39 -9.29 6.96
N ILE A 313 11.38 -9.59 7.79
CA ILE A 313 12.42 -10.59 7.48
C ILE A 313 11.83 -11.99 7.30
N GLU A 314 10.79 -12.34 8.05
CA GLU A 314 10.13 -13.63 7.91
C GLU A 314 9.47 -13.79 6.54
N ASP A 315 8.78 -12.74 6.07
CA ASP A 315 8.17 -12.73 4.76
C ASP A 315 9.23 -12.72 3.65
N SER A 316 10.30 -11.96 3.83
CA SER A 316 11.44 -11.90 2.91
C SER A 316 12.11 -13.27 2.77
N ASN A 317 12.36 -13.96 3.87
CA ASN A 317 12.98 -15.28 3.85
C ASN A 317 12.10 -16.30 3.12
N ARG A 318 10.78 -16.25 3.32
CA ARG A 318 9.83 -17.11 2.59
C ARG A 318 9.87 -16.87 1.10
N LEU A 319 9.85 -15.60 0.66
CA LEU A 319 9.92 -15.27 -0.77
C LEU A 319 11.27 -15.64 -1.37
N LYS A 320 12.38 -15.37 -0.69
CA LYS A 320 13.73 -15.76 -1.16
C LYS A 320 13.89 -17.26 -1.29
N SER A 321 13.29 -18.04 -0.39
CA SER A 321 13.33 -19.50 -0.45
C SER A 321 12.42 -20.07 -1.55
N HIS A 322 11.32 -19.41 -1.87
CA HIS A 322 10.28 -19.87 -2.79
C HIS A 322 9.77 -18.73 -3.71
N PRO A 323 10.63 -18.16 -4.57
CA PRO A 323 10.22 -17.03 -5.41
C PRO A 323 9.11 -17.38 -6.43
N GLU A 324 8.96 -18.66 -6.78
CA GLU A 324 7.89 -19.18 -7.63
C GLU A 324 6.50 -19.12 -6.95
N LEU A 325 6.45 -18.97 -5.63
CA LEU A 325 5.21 -18.86 -4.87
C LEU A 325 4.76 -17.41 -4.61
N PHE A 326 5.26 -16.43 -5.36
CA PHE A 326 4.96 -15.01 -5.16
C PHE A 326 3.45 -14.74 -5.00
N GLU A 327 2.63 -15.19 -5.96
CA GLU A 327 1.17 -14.99 -5.92
C GLU A 327 0.51 -15.75 -4.75
N THR A 328 0.98 -16.93 -4.40
CA THR A 328 0.46 -17.72 -3.28
C THR A 328 0.77 -17.04 -1.95
N LEU A 329 2.02 -16.63 -1.74
CA LEU A 329 2.46 -15.93 -0.54
C LEU A 329 1.71 -14.61 -0.34
N ARG A 330 1.38 -13.92 -1.43
CA ARG A 330 0.57 -12.70 -1.43
C ARG A 330 -0.92 -13.00 -1.19
N GLY A 331 -1.48 -13.98 -1.92
CA GLY A 331 -2.90 -14.32 -1.91
C GLY A 331 -3.37 -14.90 -0.56
N ASP A 332 -2.56 -15.80 0.00
CA ASP A 332 -2.83 -16.52 1.26
C ASP A 332 -2.10 -15.87 2.45
N TYR A 333 -1.81 -14.56 2.35
CA TYR A 333 -1.05 -13.84 3.37
C TYR A 333 -1.70 -13.96 4.76
N PRO A 334 -0.95 -14.36 5.79
CA PRO A 334 -1.49 -14.62 7.13
C PRO A 334 -2.04 -13.36 7.79
N LEU A 335 -2.82 -13.55 8.86
CA LEU A 335 -3.39 -12.45 9.62
C LEU A 335 -2.28 -11.58 10.23
N ARG A 336 -2.15 -10.35 9.71
CA ARG A 336 -1.32 -9.30 10.29
C ARG A 336 -2.20 -8.20 10.84
N ARG A 337 -1.92 -7.75 12.05
CA ARG A 337 -2.63 -6.65 12.69
C ARG A 337 -1.71 -5.45 12.88
N GLU A 338 -2.28 -4.27 12.90
CA GLU A 338 -1.58 -3.02 13.20
C GLU A 338 -1.39 -2.82 14.72
N ALA A 339 -0.48 -1.94 15.12
CA ALA A 339 -0.04 -1.75 16.50
C ALA A 339 -1.18 -1.57 17.51
N LYS A 340 -2.28 -0.91 17.11
CA LYS A 340 -3.47 -0.67 17.96
C LYS A 340 -4.18 -1.96 18.41
N ALA A 341 -3.90 -3.10 17.78
CA ALA A 341 -4.49 -4.39 18.15
C ALA A 341 -3.75 -5.09 19.31
N TYR A 342 -2.65 -4.51 19.79
CA TYR A 342 -1.78 -5.12 20.77
C TYR A 342 -1.66 -4.27 22.04
N ASN A 343 -1.55 -4.96 23.19
CA ASN A 343 -1.18 -4.38 24.47
C ASN A 343 0.27 -4.71 24.77
N ILE A 344 1.10 -3.70 24.97
CA ILE A 344 2.52 -3.86 25.26
C ILE A 344 2.70 -3.85 26.79
N ILE A 345 3.44 -4.83 27.31
CA ILE A 345 3.83 -4.90 28.73
C ILE A 345 5.34 -5.09 28.85
N GLY A 346 5.91 -4.78 30.02
CA GLY A 346 7.33 -4.99 30.32
C GLY A 346 8.25 -3.83 29.95
N ILE A 347 7.79 -2.82 29.22
CA ILE A 347 8.57 -1.61 28.93
C ILE A 347 8.67 -0.79 30.22
N LYS A 348 9.90 -0.48 30.64
CA LYS A 348 10.20 0.38 31.79
C LYS A 348 10.41 1.83 31.36
#